data_9bcc19af9050a9cac88cc550c353c26b
#
_entry.id   9bcc19af9050a9cac88cc550c353c26b
#
_cell.length_a   1.000
_cell.length_b   1.000
_cell.length_c   1.000
_cell.angle_alpha   90.00
_cell.angle_beta   90.00
_cell.angle_gamma   90.00
#
_symmetry.space_group_name_H-M   'P 1'
#
loop_
_entity.id
_entity.type
_entity.pdbx_description
1 polymer ?
#
loop_
_entity_poly.entity_id
_entity_poly.type
_entity_poly.pdbx_seq_one_letter_code
_entity_poly.pdbx_strand_id
1 'polypeptide(L)'
;GYEYARGKNPTREALERNVAALEGGRHGFAFSSGMGCLDSIMKLFRAGDHIVCSDNVYGGTFRLFDKLLQHFGLSFTYVDARDPQRIADAMTPATKGVFIET
;
A
#
# COMPACT_ATOMS: atom_id res chain seq x y z
N GLY A 1 0.01 -30.73 -1.11
CA GLY A 1 0.02 -30.43 -2.53
C GLY A 1 -0.72 -29.17 -2.89
N TYR A 2 -0.63 -28.84 -4.16
CA TYR A 2 -1.27 -27.65 -4.72
C TYR A 2 -2.60 -28.06 -5.36
N GLU A 3 -3.69 -27.54 -4.84
CA GLU A 3 -5.02 -27.91 -5.31
C GLU A 3 -5.60 -26.89 -6.29
N TYR A 4 -5.37 -25.60 -6.05
CA TYR A 4 -6.02 -24.56 -6.79
C TYR A 4 -5.12 -23.32 -6.86
N ALA A 5 -4.92 -22.76 -8.05
CA ALA A 5 -3.96 -21.69 -8.30
C ALA A 5 -4.20 -20.44 -7.45
N ARG A 6 -5.45 -20.09 -7.17
CA ARG A 6 -5.77 -18.94 -6.34
C ARG A 6 -5.40 -19.18 -4.87
N GLY A 7 -5.50 -20.40 -4.39
CA GLY A 7 -5.09 -20.77 -3.05
C GLY A 7 -3.58 -20.91 -2.95
N LYS A 8 -3.03 -21.80 -3.78
CA LYS A 8 -1.59 -22.06 -3.84
C LYS A 8 -1.14 -22.30 -5.25
N ASN A 9 0.02 -21.77 -5.60
CA ASN A 9 0.60 -21.93 -6.93
C ASN A 9 2.14 -21.93 -6.82
N PRO A 10 2.83 -22.98 -7.28
CA PRO A 10 4.29 -23.05 -7.12
C PRO A 10 5.05 -21.96 -7.87
N THR A 11 4.56 -21.53 -9.03
CA THR A 11 5.19 -20.45 -9.79
C THR A 11 5.07 -19.12 -9.04
N ARG A 12 3.89 -18.81 -8.52
CA ARG A 12 3.66 -17.60 -7.73
C ARG A 12 4.50 -17.61 -6.46
N GLU A 13 4.56 -18.74 -5.77
CA GLU A 13 5.37 -18.87 -4.55
C GLU A 13 6.85 -18.69 -4.84
N ALA A 14 7.36 -19.17 -5.98
CA ALA A 14 8.74 -18.96 -6.37
C ALA A 14 9.04 -17.47 -6.60
N LEU A 15 8.13 -16.75 -7.27
CA LEU A 15 8.24 -15.31 -7.46
C LEU A 15 8.25 -14.58 -6.11
N GLU A 16 7.32 -14.92 -5.24
CA GLU A 16 7.19 -14.28 -3.93
C GLU A 16 8.47 -14.46 -3.09
N ARG A 17 9.03 -15.67 -3.08
CA ARG A 17 10.30 -15.93 -2.40
C ARG A 17 11.47 -15.15 -2.98
N ASN A 18 11.54 -15.07 -4.32
CA ASN A 18 12.62 -14.35 -4.98
C ASN A 18 12.58 -12.85 -4.67
N VAL A 19 11.41 -12.24 -4.75
CA VAL A 19 11.24 -10.82 -4.45
C VAL A 19 11.56 -10.56 -2.98
N ALA A 20 11.07 -11.39 -2.07
CA ALA A 20 11.37 -11.25 -0.65
C ALA A 20 12.89 -11.30 -0.40
N ALA A 21 13.59 -12.24 -1.04
CA ALA A 21 15.04 -12.38 -0.89
C ALA A 21 15.78 -11.16 -1.44
N LEU A 22 15.38 -10.66 -2.62
CA LEU A 22 16.02 -9.51 -3.24
C LEU A 22 15.85 -8.24 -2.41
N GLU A 23 14.71 -8.09 -1.75
CA GLU A 23 14.40 -6.90 -0.94
C GLU A 23 14.75 -7.07 0.54
N GLY A 24 15.31 -8.22 0.93
CA GLY A 24 15.66 -8.48 2.33
C GLY A 24 14.45 -8.68 3.23
N GLY A 25 13.29 -9.00 2.66
CA GLY A 25 12.06 -9.24 3.40
C GLY A 25 11.89 -10.68 3.82
N ARG A 26 11.06 -10.92 4.81
CA ARG A 26 10.70 -12.29 5.25
C ARG A 26 9.68 -12.93 4.33
N HIS A 27 8.78 -12.13 3.80
CA HIS A 27 7.65 -12.58 2.99
C HIS A 27 7.49 -11.72 1.76
N GLY A 28 6.98 -12.31 0.70
CA GLY A 28 6.56 -11.62 -0.49
C GLY A 28 5.15 -12.10 -0.85
N PHE A 29 4.32 -11.20 -1.35
CA PHE A 29 2.96 -11.52 -1.76
C PHE A 29 2.71 -10.94 -3.14
N ALA A 30 2.30 -11.78 -4.07
CA ALA A 30 2.00 -11.38 -5.44
C ALA A 30 0.49 -11.22 -5.63
N PHE A 31 0.11 -10.19 -6.35
CA PHE A 31 -1.30 -9.87 -6.64
C PHE A 31 -1.47 -9.74 -8.15
N SER A 32 -2.70 -9.89 -8.61
CA SER A 32 -3.03 -9.82 -10.04
C SER A 32 -2.92 -8.41 -10.62
N SER A 33 -2.89 -7.38 -9.77
CA SER A 33 -2.74 -5.99 -10.18
C SER A 33 -2.16 -5.14 -9.05
N GLY A 34 -1.59 -3.99 -9.39
CA GLY A 34 -1.11 -3.03 -8.41
C GLY A 34 -2.23 -2.51 -7.52
N MET A 35 -3.42 -2.31 -8.08
CA MET A 35 -4.58 -1.85 -7.31
C MET A 35 -5.05 -2.91 -6.31
N GLY A 36 -5.03 -4.18 -6.68
CA GLY A 36 -5.34 -5.28 -5.78
C GLY A 36 -4.34 -5.37 -4.62
N CYS A 37 -3.06 -5.18 -4.93
CA CYS A 37 -1.99 -5.11 -3.94
C CYS A 37 -2.23 -3.96 -2.96
N LEU A 38 -2.46 -2.77 -3.48
CA LEU A 38 -2.67 -1.57 -2.68
C LEU A 38 -3.91 -1.70 -1.79
N ASP A 39 -5.01 -2.20 -2.32
CA ASP A 39 -6.23 -2.43 -1.53
C ASP A 39 -5.96 -3.37 -0.36
N SER A 40 -5.17 -4.42 -0.59
CA SER A 40 -4.81 -5.37 0.46
C SER A 40 -3.94 -4.73 1.55
N ILE A 41 -2.98 -3.89 1.15
CA ILE A 41 -2.14 -3.14 2.09
C ILE A 41 -3.00 -2.20 2.94
N MET A 42 -3.96 -1.51 2.33
CA MET A 42 -4.81 -0.56 3.05
C MET A 42 -5.68 -1.23 4.11
N LYS A 43 -5.97 -2.52 3.96
CA LYS A 43 -6.72 -3.28 4.96
C LYS A 43 -5.95 -3.55 6.26
N LEU A 44 -4.65 -3.25 6.28
CA LEU A 44 -3.87 -3.29 7.52
C LEU A 44 -4.17 -2.10 8.43
N PHE A 45 -4.78 -1.06 7.91
CA PHE A 45 -5.13 0.14 8.66
C PHE A 45 -6.54 0.07 9.22
N ARG A 46 -6.82 0.88 10.23
CA ARG A 46 -8.10 0.92 10.92
C ARG A 46 -8.75 2.28 10.78
N ALA A 47 -10.06 2.34 10.98
CA ALA A 47 -10.77 3.61 11.06
C ALA A 47 -10.09 4.54 12.07
N GLY A 48 -9.88 5.78 11.70
CA GLY A 48 -9.15 6.77 12.49
C GLY A 48 -7.68 6.90 12.14
N ASP A 49 -7.09 5.94 11.42
CA ASP A 49 -5.70 6.03 10.99
C ASP A 49 -5.52 7.09 9.91
N HIS A 50 -4.36 7.71 9.90
CA HIS A 50 -3.98 8.75 8.96
C HIS A 50 -2.78 8.28 8.12
N ILE A 51 -2.79 8.62 6.84
CA ILE A 51 -1.73 8.26 5.90
C ILE A 51 -1.27 9.52 5.16
N VAL A 52 0.03 9.76 5.16
CA VAL A 52 0.63 10.81 4.33
C VAL A 52 0.96 10.21 2.96
N CYS A 53 0.56 10.86 1.90
CA CYS A 53 0.64 10.35 0.54
C CYS A 53 1.30 11.36 -0.38
N SER A 54 2.14 10.90 -1.30
CA SER A 54 2.68 11.78 -2.32
C SER A 54 1.56 12.27 -3.24
N ASP A 55 1.65 13.53 -3.68
CA ASP A 55 0.60 14.17 -4.46
C ASP A 55 0.57 13.74 -5.94
N ASN A 56 1.59 13.00 -6.37
CA ASN A 56 1.71 12.52 -7.75
C ASN A 56 1.25 11.07 -7.93
N VAL A 57 0.43 10.54 -7.02
CA VAL A 57 -0.03 9.15 -7.10
C VAL A 57 -0.89 8.91 -8.35
N TYR A 58 -0.84 7.67 -8.84
CA TYR A 58 -1.66 7.23 -9.95
C TYR A 58 -3.15 7.49 -9.67
N GLY A 59 -3.88 7.91 -10.72
CA GLY A 59 -5.29 8.29 -10.57
C GLY A 59 -6.19 7.24 -9.95
N GLY A 60 -5.94 5.93 -10.21
CA GLY A 60 -6.65 4.85 -9.56
C GLY A 60 -6.40 4.81 -8.05
N THR A 61 -5.15 5.03 -7.64
CA THR A 61 -4.76 5.12 -6.23
C THR A 61 -5.47 6.27 -5.54
N PHE A 62 -5.48 7.45 -6.16
CA PHE A 62 -6.17 8.61 -5.63
C PHE A 62 -7.68 8.33 -5.47
N ARG A 63 -8.30 7.72 -6.47
CA ARG A 63 -9.72 7.37 -6.38
C ARG A 63 -10.00 6.39 -5.26
N LEU A 64 -9.14 5.38 -5.08
CA LEU A 64 -9.30 4.43 -3.98
C LEU A 64 -9.23 5.14 -2.64
N PHE A 65 -8.23 5.99 -2.44
CA PHE A 65 -8.05 6.69 -1.17
C PHE A 65 -9.18 7.69 -0.92
N ASP A 66 -9.43 8.57 -1.87
CA ASP A 66 -10.36 9.70 -1.69
C ASP A 66 -11.82 9.28 -1.78
N LYS A 67 -12.17 8.40 -2.73
CA LYS A 67 -13.57 8.08 -3.01
C LYS A 67 -14.08 6.89 -2.20
N LEU A 68 -13.22 5.99 -1.79
CA LEU A 68 -13.65 4.77 -1.10
C LEU A 68 -13.15 4.72 0.34
N LEU A 69 -11.84 4.77 0.56
CA LEU A 69 -11.29 4.49 1.88
C LEU A 69 -11.57 5.57 2.91
N GLN A 70 -11.79 6.82 2.50
CA GLN A 70 -12.24 7.85 3.42
C GLN A 70 -13.59 7.52 4.05
N HIS A 71 -14.47 6.85 3.29
CA HIS A 71 -15.76 6.40 3.82
C HIS A 71 -15.63 5.36 4.94
N PHE A 72 -14.50 4.66 4.97
CA PHE A 72 -14.20 3.68 6.02
C PHE A 72 -13.37 4.26 7.16
N GLY A 73 -13.28 5.57 7.24
CA GLY A 73 -12.65 6.25 8.37
C GLY A 73 -11.16 6.51 8.25
N LEU A 74 -10.53 6.18 7.12
CA LEU A 74 -9.14 6.53 6.88
C LEU A 74 -9.04 7.98 6.41
N SER A 75 -8.01 8.69 6.85
CA SER A 75 -7.74 10.04 6.39
C SER A 75 -6.38 10.10 5.68
N PHE A 76 -6.29 10.97 4.68
CA PHE A 76 -5.11 11.12 3.84
C PHE A 76 -4.72 12.59 3.72
N THR A 77 -3.42 12.86 3.80
CA THR A 77 -2.86 14.18 3.48
C THR A 77 -1.88 14.00 2.33
N TYR A 78 -2.10 14.76 1.26
CA TYR A 78 -1.27 14.70 0.06
C TYR A 78 -0.21 15.80 0.11
N VAL A 79 1.04 15.43 -0.11
CA VAL A 79 2.17 16.35 -0.02
C VAL A 79 3.12 16.16 -1.20
N ASP A 80 3.93 17.17 -1.47
CA ASP A 80 5.05 17.05 -2.40
C ASP A 80 6.16 16.26 -1.70
N ALA A 81 6.23 14.96 -2.00
CA ALA A 81 7.16 14.04 -1.35
C ALA A 81 8.62 14.23 -1.77
N ARG A 82 8.89 15.13 -2.73
CA ARG A 82 10.27 15.50 -3.09
C ARG A 82 10.95 16.28 -1.96
N ASP A 83 10.16 16.88 -1.08
CA ASP A 83 10.65 17.59 0.09
C ASP A 83 10.29 16.80 1.36
N PRO A 84 11.28 16.14 2.01
CA PRO A 84 11.02 15.36 3.22
C PRO A 84 10.38 16.17 4.35
N GLN A 85 10.64 17.48 4.40
CA GLN A 85 10.06 18.33 5.44
C GLN A 85 8.54 18.40 5.31
N ARG A 86 8.01 18.36 4.08
CA ARG A 86 6.58 18.36 3.85
C ARG A 86 5.91 17.10 4.39
N ILE A 87 6.59 15.96 4.26
CA ILE A 87 6.12 14.70 4.85
C ILE A 87 6.09 14.84 6.37
N ALA A 88 7.18 15.33 6.97
CA ALA A 88 7.26 15.49 8.42
C ALA A 88 6.19 16.43 8.96
N ASP A 89 5.95 17.54 8.27
CA ASP A 89 4.97 18.55 8.69
C ASP A 89 3.53 18.00 8.61
N ALA A 90 3.26 17.04 7.74
CA ALA A 90 1.94 16.43 7.58
C ALA A 90 1.63 15.34 8.61
N MET A 91 2.62 14.90 9.37
CA MET A 91 2.43 13.86 10.37
C MET A 91 1.53 14.34 11.51
N THR A 92 0.65 13.44 11.96
CA THR A 92 -0.21 13.65 13.14
C THR A 92 -0.02 12.46 14.08
N PRO A 93 -0.53 12.53 15.34
CA PRO A 93 -0.49 11.35 16.21
C PRO A 93 -1.21 10.12 15.64
N ALA A 94 -2.14 10.31 14.70
CA ALA A 94 -2.87 9.23 14.05
C ALA A 94 -2.17 8.66 12.82
N THR A 95 -1.06 9.25 12.37
CA THR A 95 -0.36 8.80 11.16
C THR A 95 0.26 7.43 11.39
N LYS A 96 -0.13 6.46 10.56
CA LYS A 96 0.34 5.08 10.61
C LYS A 96 1.09 4.65 9.35
N GLY A 97 1.04 5.44 8.29
CA GLY A 97 1.71 5.09 7.06
C GLY A 97 2.07 6.30 6.23
N VAL A 98 3.09 6.11 5.40
CA VAL A 98 3.50 7.06 4.37
C VAL A 98 3.52 6.29 3.05
N PHE A 99 2.79 6.77 2.07
CA PHE A 99 2.71 6.16 0.75
C PHE A 99 3.38 7.07 -0.28
N ILE A 100 4.41 6.57 -0.92
CA ILE A 100 5.18 7.31 -1.93
C ILE A 100 5.17 6.53 -3.23
N GLU A 101 4.93 7.25 -4.31
CA GLU A 101 4.97 6.71 -5.66
C GLU A 101 5.91 7.56 -6.51
N THR A 102 6.83 6.91 -7.22
CA THR A 102 7.82 7.61 -8.05
C THR A 102 7.37 7.75 -9.50
#